data_de1c5e733ea1b7e5ff4c25ba2f596f15
#
_entry.id   de1c5e733ea1b7e5ff4c25ba2f596f15
#
_cell.length_a   1.000
_cell.length_b   1.000
_cell.length_c   1.000
_cell.angle_alpha   90.00
_cell.angle_beta   90.00
_cell.angle_gamma   90.00
#
_symmetry.space_group_name_H-M   'P 1'
#
loop_
_entity.id
_entity.type
_entity.pdbx_description
1 polymer ?
#
loop_
_entity_poly.entity_id
_entity_poly.type
_entity_poly.pdbx_seq_one_letter_code
_entity_poly.pdbx_strand_id
1 'polypeptide(L)'
;MYDIERLVFNKKFPTFTAKKDKERHTDTPTRSSPTSAQLYEKARRGTVAEAYELIESDLKMAMETLKDLDQNNSRNHLRYSTVCGIAARVALCKSDWAAAETYAKEAIANANSKLQVGEELLDGFNDYTANEWMWGYRYAETQNQGYGTFLATYSTNFDNGWQDYFRFAVNRNIFDQLGTNDVRRKWWYCYDLDQNIPEDVDAGYLPLISGTPGFEITGQCMKYRVQNHASSKGDVLIMRLGEMYYIQAEAEARQGKDAAAQTTLYTVVKTRDADFVQPTETGDALIEKIFLHKRLDLLFEGVRFFDMKRLGIVPNRLAAKNFQIIKDFAGPGGGETKYQEAIAKNQNASFETMPKTPDDKNWQFKIPYSEIKVNPLCQQNP
;
A
#
# COMPACT_ATOMS: atom_id res chain seq x y z
N MET A 1 -4.63 -5.59 -4.52
CA MET A 1 -3.80 -6.77 -4.18
C MET A 1 -4.26 -8.02 -4.94
N TYR A 2 -5.57 -8.27 -5.07
CA TYR A 2 -6.10 -9.44 -5.78
C TYR A 2 -5.87 -9.47 -7.30
N ASP A 3 -5.77 -8.31 -7.96
CA ASP A 3 -5.71 -8.27 -9.42
C ASP A 3 -4.30 -8.52 -9.98
N ILE A 4 -3.26 -8.15 -9.24
CA ILE A 4 -1.86 -8.45 -9.66
C ILE A 4 -1.57 -9.95 -9.49
N GLU A 5 -2.11 -10.59 -8.45
CA GLU A 5 -1.97 -12.04 -8.27
C GLU A 5 -2.73 -12.83 -9.34
N ARG A 6 -3.90 -12.34 -9.80
CA ARG A 6 -4.63 -12.94 -10.91
C ARG A 6 -3.87 -12.88 -12.23
N LEU A 7 -3.17 -11.79 -12.51
CA LEU A 7 -2.34 -11.64 -13.70
C LEU A 7 -1.13 -12.58 -13.71
N VAL A 8 -0.54 -12.86 -12.53
CA VAL A 8 0.64 -13.73 -12.40
C VAL A 8 0.28 -15.22 -12.44
N PHE A 9 -0.94 -15.61 -12.05
CA PHE A 9 -1.31 -17.03 -11.87
C PHE A 9 -2.23 -17.61 -12.95
N ASN A 10 -2.87 -16.80 -13.76
CA ASN A 10 -3.77 -17.29 -14.82
C ASN A 10 -3.30 -16.92 -16.23
N LYS A 11 -2.47 -17.76 -16.82
CA LYS A 11 -2.10 -17.68 -18.24
C LYS A 11 -3.28 -17.95 -19.20
N LYS A 12 -4.52 -17.94 -18.70
CA LYS A 12 -5.76 -18.07 -19.50
C LYS A 12 -6.81 -17.03 -19.16
N PHE A 13 -6.44 -15.79 -19.12
CA PHE A 13 -7.32 -14.88 -19.84
C PHE A 13 -7.04 -15.12 -21.33
N PRO A 14 -8.07 -15.34 -22.14
CA PRO A 14 -7.85 -15.29 -23.58
C PRO A 14 -7.13 -13.97 -23.79
N THR A 15 -5.91 -14.06 -24.29
CA THR A 15 -5.24 -12.92 -24.84
C THR A 15 -6.30 -12.15 -25.61
N PHE A 16 -6.64 -10.95 -25.15
CA PHE A 16 -7.21 -9.97 -26.03
C PHE A 16 -6.09 -9.61 -27.00
N THR A 17 -5.71 -10.56 -27.83
CA THR A 17 -5.13 -10.24 -29.08
C THR A 17 -6.26 -9.49 -29.78
N ALA A 18 -6.11 -8.17 -29.83
CA ALA A 18 -6.80 -7.40 -30.83
C ALA A 18 -6.36 -7.93 -32.20
N LYS A 19 -6.90 -9.08 -32.60
CA LYS A 19 -7.09 -9.31 -34.00
C LYS A 19 -7.86 -8.10 -34.46
N LYS A 20 -7.29 -7.33 -35.35
CA LYS A 20 -7.97 -6.34 -36.16
C LYS A 20 -9.08 -7.05 -36.94
N ASP A 21 -10.18 -7.38 -36.29
CA ASP A 21 -11.40 -7.72 -36.93
C ASP A 21 -12.04 -6.41 -37.41
N LYS A 22 -11.70 -6.05 -38.63
CA LYS A 22 -12.32 -4.98 -39.40
C LYS A 22 -13.79 -5.24 -39.74
N GLU A 23 -14.41 -6.24 -39.08
CA GLU A 23 -15.79 -6.65 -39.37
C GLU A 23 -16.60 -6.81 -38.08
N ARG A 24 -16.78 -5.70 -37.35
CA ARG A 24 -17.78 -5.65 -36.29
C ARG A 24 -18.75 -4.51 -36.46
N HIS A 25 -19.50 -4.55 -37.58
CA HIS A 25 -20.79 -3.89 -37.64
C HIS A 25 -21.72 -4.78 -38.45
N THR A 26 -22.71 -5.30 -37.78
CA THR A 26 -23.85 -6.11 -38.16
C THR A 26 -23.71 -7.57 -37.72
N ASP A 27 -24.56 -7.91 -36.82
CA ASP A 27 -24.94 -9.18 -36.23
C ASP A 27 -24.48 -9.35 -34.77
N THR A 28 -25.49 -9.31 -33.91
CA THR A 28 -25.40 -9.77 -32.55
C THR A 28 -25.10 -11.28 -32.56
N PRO A 29 -23.86 -11.74 -32.37
CA PRO A 29 -23.65 -13.17 -32.29
C PRO A 29 -24.21 -13.60 -30.94
N THR A 30 -25.14 -14.49 -30.92
CA THR A 30 -25.45 -15.33 -29.78
C THR A 30 -24.12 -15.96 -29.34
N ARG A 31 -23.56 -15.46 -28.27
CA ARG A 31 -22.33 -15.96 -27.70
C ARG A 31 -22.63 -17.37 -27.21
N SER A 32 -22.28 -18.37 -28.01
CA SER A 32 -22.25 -19.75 -27.53
C SER A 32 -21.30 -19.78 -26.36
N SER A 33 -21.79 -20.09 -25.17
CA SER A 33 -20.95 -20.30 -24.00
C SER A 33 -19.86 -21.31 -24.38
N PRO A 34 -18.57 -21.02 -24.10
CA PRO A 34 -17.51 -21.99 -24.39
C PRO A 34 -17.89 -23.31 -23.71
N THR A 35 -17.78 -24.40 -24.44
CA THR A 35 -18.05 -25.74 -23.90
C THR A 35 -17.14 -25.94 -22.69
N SER A 36 -17.62 -26.60 -21.65
CA SER A 36 -16.86 -26.85 -20.41
C SER A 36 -15.46 -27.44 -20.69
N ALA A 37 -15.27 -28.17 -21.76
CA ALA A 37 -13.98 -28.69 -22.21
C ALA A 37 -12.96 -27.60 -22.64
N GLN A 38 -13.41 -26.46 -23.19
CA GLN A 38 -12.55 -25.35 -23.58
C GLN A 38 -12.14 -24.46 -22.41
N LEU A 39 -12.85 -24.54 -21.28
CA LEU A 39 -12.57 -23.78 -20.06
C LEU A 39 -11.48 -24.43 -19.19
N TYR A 40 -11.12 -25.69 -19.41
CA TYR A 40 -10.25 -26.47 -18.51
C TYR A 40 -9.00 -27.05 -19.20
N GLU A 41 -8.44 -26.34 -20.16
CA GLU A 41 -7.11 -26.74 -20.61
C GLU A 41 -6.10 -26.52 -19.50
N LYS A 42 -5.59 -27.60 -18.95
CA LYS A 42 -4.63 -27.58 -17.85
C LYS A 42 -3.33 -26.94 -18.31
N ALA A 43 -2.96 -25.82 -17.71
CA ALA A 43 -1.74 -25.11 -18.05
C ALA A 43 -0.70 -25.29 -16.93
N ARG A 44 0.58 -25.47 -17.34
CA ARG A 44 1.69 -25.35 -16.38
C ARG A 44 1.81 -23.93 -15.86
N ARG A 45 2.41 -23.76 -14.71
CA ARG A 45 2.79 -22.45 -14.22
C ARG A 45 3.85 -21.81 -15.13
N GLY A 46 3.71 -20.52 -15.39
CA GLY A 46 4.77 -19.71 -15.98
C GLY A 46 5.89 -19.43 -14.97
N THR A 47 7.04 -19.04 -15.48
CA THR A 47 8.15 -18.52 -14.67
C THR A 47 7.87 -17.07 -14.27
N VAL A 48 8.60 -16.58 -13.27
CA VAL A 48 8.55 -15.16 -12.87
C VAL A 48 8.97 -14.26 -14.04
N ALA A 49 9.99 -14.67 -14.82
CA ALA A 49 10.41 -13.92 -16.00
C ALA A 49 9.31 -13.80 -17.05
N GLU A 50 8.67 -14.92 -17.44
CA GLU A 50 7.52 -14.91 -18.37
C GLU A 50 6.38 -14.02 -17.88
N ALA A 51 6.14 -13.98 -16.54
CA ALA A 51 5.12 -13.12 -15.96
C ALA A 51 5.49 -11.63 -16.11
N TYR A 52 6.74 -11.26 -15.82
CA TYR A 52 7.18 -9.87 -16.00
C TYR A 52 7.18 -9.43 -17.46
N GLU A 53 7.60 -10.29 -18.40
CA GLU A 53 7.52 -10.00 -19.85
C GLU A 53 6.09 -9.68 -20.29
N LEU A 54 5.11 -10.46 -19.80
CA LEU A 54 3.70 -10.21 -20.09
C LEU A 54 3.24 -8.88 -19.49
N ILE A 55 3.54 -8.62 -18.22
CA ILE A 55 3.17 -7.37 -17.53
C ILE A 55 3.76 -6.16 -18.27
N GLU A 56 5.03 -6.21 -18.64
CA GLU A 56 5.69 -5.11 -19.35
C GLU A 56 5.09 -4.88 -20.75
N SER A 57 4.76 -5.96 -21.46
CA SER A 57 4.08 -5.88 -22.76
C SER A 57 2.70 -5.21 -22.63
N ASP A 58 1.91 -5.62 -21.64
CA ASP A 58 0.58 -5.07 -21.39
C ASP A 58 0.66 -3.59 -20.97
N LEU A 59 1.61 -3.23 -20.10
CA LEU A 59 1.82 -1.85 -19.67
C LEU A 59 2.26 -0.96 -20.84
N LYS A 60 3.15 -1.44 -21.72
CA LYS A 60 3.57 -0.71 -22.91
C LYS A 60 2.39 -0.43 -23.83
N MET A 61 1.57 -1.45 -24.12
CA MET A 61 0.36 -1.29 -24.93
C MET A 61 -0.63 -0.31 -24.28
N ALA A 62 -0.82 -0.38 -22.97
CA ALA A 62 -1.70 0.53 -22.25
C ALA A 62 -1.19 1.98 -22.29
N MET A 63 0.12 2.21 -22.13
CA MET A 63 0.72 3.54 -22.27
C MET A 63 0.54 4.09 -23.67
N GLU A 64 0.81 3.30 -24.71
CA GLU A 64 0.62 3.71 -26.12
C GLU A 64 -0.84 4.06 -26.41
N THR A 65 -1.80 3.31 -25.85
CA THR A 65 -3.23 3.53 -26.06
C THR A 65 -3.75 4.76 -25.33
N LEU A 66 -3.25 5.02 -24.10
CA LEU A 66 -3.80 6.07 -23.24
C LEU A 66 -3.10 7.42 -23.39
N LYS A 67 -1.92 7.49 -24.03
CA LYS A 67 -1.10 8.69 -24.10
C LYS A 67 -1.82 9.89 -24.73
N ASP A 68 -2.56 9.65 -25.78
CA ASP A 68 -3.22 10.68 -26.59
C ASP A 68 -4.73 10.77 -26.32
N LEU A 69 -5.25 10.01 -25.37
CA LEU A 69 -6.66 10.11 -25.00
C LEU A 69 -6.91 11.31 -24.10
N ASP A 70 -7.96 12.07 -24.41
CA ASP A 70 -8.46 13.12 -23.54
C ASP A 70 -8.91 12.46 -22.21
N GLN A 71 -8.12 12.70 -21.20
CA GLN A 71 -8.30 12.04 -19.90
C GLN A 71 -9.13 12.96 -19.02
N ASN A 72 -10.44 12.69 -18.96
CA ASN A 72 -11.27 13.32 -17.97
C ASN A 72 -10.65 13.16 -16.58
N ASN A 73 -10.90 14.10 -15.67
CA ASN A 73 -10.25 14.19 -14.36
C ASN A 73 -10.67 13.08 -13.38
N SER A 74 -11.31 12.02 -13.85
CA SER A 74 -11.80 10.95 -12.99
C SER A 74 -10.67 10.03 -12.53
N ARG A 75 -10.37 10.04 -11.25
CA ARG A 75 -9.33 9.22 -10.62
C ARG A 75 -9.76 7.78 -10.34
N ASN A 76 -10.98 7.40 -10.68
CA ASN A 76 -11.45 6.01 -10.60
C ASN A 76 -11.25 5.22 -11.91
N HIS A 77 -10.63 5.81 -12.91
CA HIS A 77 -10.25 5.18 -14.17
C HIS A 77 -8.74 5.19 -14.37
N LEU A 78 -8.25 4.22 -15.12
CA LEU A 78 -6.84 4.20 -15.53
C LEU A 78 -6.56 5.34 -16.51
N ARG A 79 -5.52 6.11 -16.23
CA ARG A 79 -4.99 7.16 -17.08
C ARG A 79 -3.54 6.86 -17.44
N TYR A 80 -3.01 7.55 -18.43
CA TYR A 80 -1.60 7.40 -18.81
C TYR A 80 -0.67 7.50 -17.59
N SER A 81 -0.83 8.55 -16.76
CA SER A 81 -0.03 8.72 -15.54
C SER A 81 -0.17 7.57 -14.54
N THR A 82 -1.35 6.99 -14.41
CA THR A 82 -1.60 5.82 -13.55
C THR A 82 -0.86 4.57 -14.07
N VAL A 83 -0.91 4.35 -15.39
CA VAL A 83 -0.20 3.22 -16.02
C VAL A 83 1.32 3.40 -15.88
N CYS A 84 1.84 4.62 -16.07
CA CYS A 84 3.24 4.94 -15.79
C CYS A 84 3.60 4.65 -14.32
N GLY A 85 2.72 4.99 -13.37
CA GLY A 85 2.91 4.66 -11.95
C GLY A 85 2.96 3.16 -11.68
N ILE A 86 2.10 2.36 -12.34
CA ILE A 86 2.16 0.89 -12.25
C ILE A 86 3.48 0.39 -12.84
N ALA A 87 3.91 0.92 -13.98
CA ALA A 87 5.20 0.57 -14.60
C ALA A 87 6.39 0.92 -13.69
N ALA A 88 6.33 2.06 -13.00
CA ALA A 88 7.34 2.44 -12.00
C ALA A 88 7.42 1.43 -10.83
N ARG A 89 6.27 0.97 -10.31
CA ARG A 89 6.23 -0.10 -9.28
C ARG A 89 6.85 -1.41 -9.80
N VAL A 90 6.54 -1.80 -11.03
CA VAL A 90 7.08 -3.02 -11.66
C VAL A 90 8.59 -2.92 -11.85
N ALA A 91 9.08 -1.83 -12.41
CA ALA A 91 10.50 -1.58 -12.61
C ALA A 91 11.27 -1.56 -11.27
N LEU A 92 10.68 -0.95 -10.23
CA LEU A 92 11.23 -0.95 -8.87
C LEU A 92 11.38 -2.37 -8.31
N CYS A 93 10.36 -3.23 -8.50
CA CYS A 93 10.39 -4.64 -8.08
C CYS A 93 11.46 -5.46 -8.81
N LYS A 94 11.76 -5.10 -10.06
CA LYS A 94 12.83 -5.72 -10.86
C LYS A 94 14.21 -5.16 -10.55
N SER A 95 14.32 -4.11 -9.73
CA SER A 95 15.54 -3.33 -9.53
C SER A 95 16.08 -2.69 -10.82
N ASP A 96 15.18 -2.42 -11.77
CA ASP A 96 15.49 -1.62 -12.95
C ASP A 96 15.33 -0.13 -12.61
N TRP A 97 16.40 0.41 -12.02
CA TRP A 97 16.39 1.76 -11.47
C TRP A 97 16.19 2.83 -12.54
N ALA A 98 16.76 2.62 -13.74
CA ALA A 98 16.62 3.58 -14.83
C ALA A 98 15.19 3.63 -15.37
N ALA A 99 14.55 2.50 -15.53
CA ALA A 99 13.14 2.42 -15.93
C ALA A 99 12.22 2.96 -14.81
N ALA A 100 12.49 2.62 -13.54
CA ALA A 100 11.72 3.10 -12.39
C ALA A 100 11.75 4.63 -12.29
N GLU A 101 12.91 5.25 -12.44
CA GLU A 101 13.06 6.72 -12.50
C GLU A 101 12.26 7.32 -13.66
N THR A 102 12.41 6.76 -14.86
CA THR A 102 11.75 7.27 -16.07
C THR A 102 10.24 7.23 -15.91
N TYR A 103 9.69 6.07 -15.51
CA TYR A 103 8.25 5.91 -15.36
C TYR A 103 7.68 6.72 -14.20
N ALA A 104 8.41 6.88 -13.10
CA ALA A 104 7.98 7.74 -12.01
C ALA A 104 7.91 9.22 -12.43
N LYS A 105 8.92 9.72 -13.17
CA LYS A 105 8.91 11.07 -13.74
C LYS A 105 7.76 11.29 -14.73
N GLU A 106 7.51 10.32 -15.61
CA GLU A 106 6.37 10.36 -16.54
C GLU A 106 5.03 10.37 -15.77
N ALA A 107 4.92 9.56 -14.74
CA ALA A 107 3.73 9.53 -13.89
C ALA A 107 3.47 10.88 -13.22
N ILE A 108 4.51 11.51 -12.65
CA ILE A 108 4.45 12.84 -12.01
C ILE A 108 4.09 13.92 -13.01
N ALA A 109 4.78 13.95 -14.15
CA ALA A 109 4.61 14.99 -15.17
C ALA A 109 3.21 15.00 -15.80
N ASN A 110 2.58 13.82 -15.91
CA ASN A 110 1.27 13.66 -16.55
C ASN A 110 0.13 13.46 -15.53
N ALA A 111 0.42 13.51 -14.23
CA ALA A 111 -0.62 13.42 -13.21
C ALA A 111 -1.39 14.74 -13.14
N ASN A 112 -2.71 14.66 -13.26
CA ASN A 112 -3.57 15.79 -12.89
C ASN A 112 -3.82 15.74 -11.36
N SER A 113 -2.73 15.72 -10.63
CA SER A 113 -2.68 15.59 -9.16
C SER A 113 -1.58 16.49 -8.63
N LYS A 114 -1.72 16.95 -7.39
CA LYS A 114 -0.73 17.80 -6.71
C LYS A 114 -0.46 17.22 -5.34
N LEU A 115 0.75 17.33 -4.86
CA LEU A 115 1.08 16.98 -3.48
C LEU A 115 0.18 17.78 -2.53
N GLN A 116 -0.44 17.09 -1.59
CA GLN A 116 -1.13 17.72 -0.47
C GLN A 116 -0.11 18.33 0.48
N VAL A 117 -0.43 19.45 1.11
CA VAL A 117 0.48 20.22 1.94
C VAL A 117 -0.08 20.37 3.35
N GLY A 118 0.74 20.06 4.34
CA GLY A 118 0.37 20.23 5.75
C GLY A 118 -0.93 19.51 6.10
N GLU A 119 -1.89 20.24 6.65
CA GLU A 119 -3.13 19.67 7.16
C GLU A 119 -4.08 19.11 6.08
N GLU A 120 -3.87 19.41 4.80
CA GLU A 120 -4.59 18.73 3.72
C GLU A 120 -4.41 17.20 3.77
N LEU A 121 -3.31 16.72 4.34
CA LEU A 121 -3.02 15.30 4.55
C LEU A 121 -3.82 14.65 5.68
N LEU A 122 -4.64 15.41 6.40
CA LEU A 122 -5.50 14.92 7.49
C LEU A 122 -6.95 14.68 7.04
N ASP A 123 -7.18 14.53 5.75
CA ASP A 123 -8.49 14.35 5.11
C ASP A 123 -9.16 12.97 5.39
N GLY A 124 -8.45 12.06 6.05
CA GLY A 124 -8.94 10.72 6.37
C GLY A 124 -8.80 9.70 5.25
N PHE A 125 -8.22 10.05 4.12
CA PHE A 125 -7.95 9.15 2.98
C PHE A 125 -9.19 8.37 2.53
N ASN A 126 -10.32 9.05 2.37
CA ASN A 126 -11.62 8.43 2.07
C ASN A 126 -12.38 9.07 0.89
N ASP A 127 -11.75 10.01 0.18
CA ASP A 127 -12.31 10.72 -0.96
C ASP A 127 -11.36 10.67 -2.16
N TYR A 128 -11.79 10.03 -3.25
CA TYR A 128 -11.00 9.91 -4.48
C TYR A 128 -10.74 11.25 -5.18
N THR A 129 -11.43 12.32 -4.78
CA THR A 129 -11.22 13.67 -5.33
C THR A 129 -10.07 14.41 -4.67
N ALA A 130 -9.51 13.90 -3.57
CA ALA A 130 -8.38 14.50 -2.88
C ALA A 130 -7.19 14.75 -3.82
N ASN A 131 -6.52 15.90 -3.67
CA ASN A 131 -5.58 16.43 -4.65
C ASN A 131 -4.42 15.49 -4.99
N GLU A 132 -3.94 14.70 -4.04
CA GLU A 132 -2.77 13.85 -4.24
C GLU A 132 -3.10 12.49 -4.86
N TRP A 133 -4.38 12.10 -4.92
CA TRP A 133 -4.76 10.81 -5.47
C TRP A 133 -4.57 10.77 -6.99
N MET A 134 -3.89 9.76 -7.46
CA MET A 134 -3.75 9.44 -8.89
C MET A 134 -4.75 8.38 -9.33
N TRP A 135 -5.05 7.42 -8.43
CA TRP A 135 -5.99 6.33 -8.68
C TRP A 135 -6.62 5.86 -7.38
N GLY A 136 -7.93 5.70 -7.42
CA GLY A 136 -8.71 5.21 -6.30
C GLY A 136 -9.94 4.43 -6.77
N TYR A 137 -10.47 3.61 -5.89
CA TYR A 137 -11.75 2.94 -6.10
C TYR A 137 -12.84 3.81 -5.47
N ARG A 138 -13.77 4.28 -6.30
CA ARG A 138 -14.93 5.05 -5.85
C ARG A 138 -16.07 4.11 -5.51
N TYR A 139 -16.58 4.24 -4.30
CA TYR A 139 -17.78 3.53 -3.89
C TYR A 139 -19.05 4.27 -4.35
N ALA A 140 -19.98 3.53 -4.97
CA ALA A 140 -21.29 4.08 -5.26
C ALA A 140 -22.16 4.07 -3.99
N GLU A 141 -23.03 5.07 -3.86
CA GLU A 141 -23.94 5.24 -2.71
C GLU A 141 -24.79 3.99 -2.42
N THR A 142 -25.12 3.24 -3.47
CA THR A 142 -25.97 2.04 -3.40
C THR A 142 -25.21 0.77 -2.99
N GLN A 143 -23.87 0.81 -2.90
CA GLN A 143 -23.08 -0.36 -2.53
C GLN A 143 -23.16 -0.58 -1.02
N ASN A 144 -23.49 -1.82 -0.62
CA ASN A 144 -23.42 -2.23 0.76
C ASN A 144 -21.97 -2.51 1.15
N GLN A 145 -21.48 -1.78 2.14
CA GLN A 145 -20.09 -1.78 2.55
C GLN A 145 -19.87 -2.41 3.92
N GLY A 146 -20.54 -3.42 4.30
CA GLY A 146 -20.38 -4.08 5.60
C GLY A 146 -18.96 -4.10 6.18
N TYR A 147 -18.69 -4.92 7.16
CA TYR A 147 -17.42 -4.96 7.90
C TYR A 147 -16.19 -5.45 7.09
N GLY A 148 -16.36 -5.89 5.85
CA GLY A 148 -15.27 -6.38 4.99
C GLY A 148 -14.54 -5.31 4.18
N THR A 149 -14.83 -4.03 4.39
CA THR A 149 -14.22 -2.94 3.64
C THR A 149 -12.86 -2.53 4.21
N PHE A 150 -12.09 -1.83 3.39
CA PHE A 150 -10.82 -1.24 3.82
C PHE A 150 -11.01 -0.29 5.01
N LEU A 151 -11.96 0.64 4.91
CA LEU A 151 -12.22 1.61 5.96
C LEU A 151 -12.81 0.97 7.23
N ALA A 152 -13.65 -0.06 7.12
CA ALA A 152 -14.08 -0.82 8.30
C ALA A 152 -12.90 -1.45 9.05
N THR A 153 -11.81 -1.76 8.34
CA THR A 153 -10.61 -2.36 8.93
C THR A 153 -9.67 -1.33 9.53
N TYR A 154 -9.44 -0.21 8.83
CA TYR A 154 -8.36 0.71 9.18
C TYR A 154 -8.82 2.05 9.77
N SER A 155 -10.11 2.42 9.68
CA SER A 155 -10.58 3.68 10.26
C SER A 155 -10.74 3.60 11.78
N THR A 156 -10.45 4.71 12.45
CA THR A 156 -10.55 4.82 13.92
C THR A 156 -11.88 5.39 14.39
N ASN A 157 -12.72 5.86 13.48
CA ASN A 157 -13.99 6.51 13.78
C ASN A 157 -15.20 5.78 13.19
N PHE A 158 -15.08 4.51 12.83
CA PHE A 158 -16.23 3.70 12.40
C PHE A 158 -16.76 2.88 13.58
N ASP A 159 -18.03 3.03 13.89
CA ASP A 159 -18.72 2.36 14.99
C ASP A 159 -18.62 0.83 14.84
N ASN A 160 -18.08 0.16 15.86
CA ASN A 160 -17.81 -1.27 15.87
C ASN A 160 -16.87 -1.73 14.74
N GLY A 161 -15.97 -0.87 14.28
CA GLY A 161 -14.94 -1.22 13.28
C GLY A 161 -13.92 -2.24 13.83
N TRP A 162 -13.13 -2.80 12.94
CA TRP A 162 -12.10 -3.78 13.34
C TRP A 162 -11.02 -3.19 14.25
N GLN A 163 -10.81 -1.87 14.21
CA GLN A 163 -9.90 -1.20 15.12
C GLN A 163 -10.31 -1.29 16.59
N ASP A 164 -11.57 -1.57 16.90
CA ASP A 164 -12.02 -1.85 18.27
C ASP A 164 -11.44 -3.14 18.82
N TYR A 165 -11.15 -4.07 17.93
CA TYR A 165 -10.68 -5.43 18.28
C TYR A 165 -9.20 -5.62 17.96
N PHE A 166 -8.69 -5.02 16.88
CA PHE A 166 -7.34 -5.19 16.37
C PHE A 166 -6.70 -3.83 16.09
N ARG A 167 -5.89 -3.34 17.01
CA ARG A 167 -5.22 -2.05 16.88
C ARG A 167 -4.05 -2.14 15.89
N PHE A 168 -4.05 -1.25 14.91
CA PHE A 168 -2.92 -1.08 13.99
C PHE A 168 -2.06 0.08 14.45
N ALA A 169 -0.77 -0.15 14.63
CA ALA A 169 0.14 0.84 15.18
C ALA A 169 1.38 1.06 14.30
N VAL A 170 1.87 2.29 14.29
CA VAL A 170 3.17 2.60 13.71
C VAL A 170 4.29 2.06 14.59
N ASN A 171 5.38 1.59 13.97
CA ASN A 171 6.60 1.25 14.70
C ASN A 171 7.26 2.53 15.22
N ARG A 172 7.38 2.65 16.54
CA ARG A 172 7.96 3.82 17.22
C ARG A 172 9.43 4.06 16.87
N ASN A 173 10.16 3.03 16.42
CA ASN A 173 11.53 3.20 15.95
C ASN A 173 11.62 4.12 14.73
N ILE A 174 10.57 4.19 13.91
CA ILE A 174 10.52 5.09 12.75
C ILE A 174 9.74 6.37 13.04
N PHE A 175 8.65 6.28 13.79
CA PHE A 175 7.83 7.44 14.15
C PHE A 175 8.63 8.48 14.95
N ASP A 176 9.44 8.06 15.89
CA ASP A 176 10.24 8.94 16.76
C ASP A 176 11.32 9.74 15.98
N GLN A 177 11.57 9.39 14.72
CA GLN A 177 12.47 10.10 13.83
C GLN A 177 11.80 11.24 13.03
N LEU A 178 10.47 11.38 13.13
CA LEU A 178 9.76 12.50 12.53
C LEU A 178 10.06 13.80 13.28
N GLY A 179 10.22 14.90 12.53
CA GLY A 179 10.29 16.24 13.10
C GLY A 179 9.04 16.56 13.94
N THR A 180 9.19 17.45 14.93
CA THR A 180 8.07 17.81 15.84
C THR A 180 6.89 18.43 15.10
N ASN A 181 7.14 19.15 14.00
CA ASN A 181 6.14 19.83 13.20
C ASN A 181 5.70 19.02 11.96
N ASP A 182 6.17 17.78 11.83
CA ASP A 182 5.74 16.89 10.76
C ASP A 182 4.27 16.52 10.95
N VAL A 183 3.44 16.89 9.98
CA VAL A 183 1.98 16.67 10.04
C VAL A 183 1.62 15.19 10.16
N ARG A 184 2.46 14.29 9.65
CA ARG A 184 2.25 12.83 9.72
C ARG A 184 2.27 12.30 11.14
N ARG A 185 2.80 13.06 12.12
CA ARG A 185 2.67 12.72 13.54
C ARG A 185 1.21 12.65 13.98
N LYS A 186 0.33 13.46 13.37
CA LYS A 186 -1.11 13.47 13.65
C LYS A 186 -1.86 12.26 13.09
N TRP A 187 -1.22 11.41 12.30
CA TRP A 187 -1.78 10.13 11.84
C TRP A 187 -1.69 9.00 12.88
N TRP A 188 -1.02 9.25 14.00
CA TRP A 188 -0.70 8.22 14.98
C TRP A 188 -0.96 8.75 16.38
N TYR A 189 -1.78 8.05 17.14
CA TYR A 189 -1.98 8.35 18.54
C TYR A 189 -0.96 7.60 19.42
N CYS A 190 -0.13 8.36 20.11
CA CYS A 190 0.87 7.84 21.01
C CYS A 190 0.53 8.30 22.42
N TYR A 191 -0.05 7.42 23.24
CA TYR A 191 -0.54 7.74 24.59
C TYR A 191 0.55 8.18 25.58
N ASP A 192 1.79 7.88 25.26
CA ASP A 192 2.98 8.32 26.02
C ASP A 192 3.46 9.71 25.62
N LEU A 193 2.80 10.34 24.66
CA LEU A 193 3.07 11.70 24.22
C LEU A 193 1.85 12.58 24.47
N ASP A 194 2.09 13.87 24.72
CA ASP A 194 1.01 14.85 24.82
C ASP A 194 0.50 15.17 23.41
N GLN A 195 -0.64 14.60 23.07
CA GLN A 195 -1.26 14.73 21.75
C GLN A 195 -2.76 15.01 21.87
N ASN A 196 -3.24 15.96 21.08
CA ASN A 196 -4.67 16.19 20.93
C ASN A 196 -5.32 15.08 20.08
N ILE A 197 -6.43 14.54 20.54
CA ILE A 197 -7.26 13.63 19.79
C ILE A 197 -8.13 14.48 18.86
N PRO A 198 -8.24 14.15 17.55
CA PRO A 198 -9.18 14.81 16.66
C PRO A 198 -10.63 14.67 17.16
N GLU A 199 -11.45 15.73 17.03
CA GLU A 199 -12.84 15.76 17.53
C GLU A 199 -13.72 14.68 16.90
N ASP A 200 -13.41 14.24 15.67
CA ASP A 200 -14.13 13.20 14.95
C ASP A 200 -13.66 11.76 15.29
N VAL A 201 -12.69 11.63 16.19
CA VAL A 201 -12.24 10.34 16.72
C VAL A 201 -12.84 10.14 18.10
N ASP A 202 -13.72 9.16 18.22
CA ASP A 202 -14.27 8.81 19.53
C ASP A 202 -13.15 8.36 20.46
N ALA A 203 -13.05 9.01 21.62
CA ALA A 203 -12.10 8.65 22.66
C ALA A 203 -12.23 7.17 23.09
N GLY A 204 -13.41 6.56 22.93
CA GLY A 204 -13.64 5.15 23.18
C GLY A 204 -12.83 4.20 22.28
N TYR A 205 -12.43 4.65 21.11
CA TYR A 205 -11.57 3.86 20.20
C TYR A 205 -10.08 3.90 20.52
N LEU A 206 -9.67 4.75 21.45
CA LEU A 206 -8.26 4.84 21.85
C LEU A 206 -8.00 3.97 23.09
N PRO A 207 -6.97 3.13 23.10
CA PRO A 207 -6.78 2.06 24.08
C PRO A 207 -6.82 2.49 25.53
N LEU A 208 -6.30 3.66 25.84
CA LEU A 208 -6.22 4.17 27.22
C LEU A 208 -7.48 4.85 27.71
N ILE A 209 -8.35 5.26 26.82
CA ILE A 209 -9.53 6.06 27.14
C ILE A 209 -10.75 5.17 27.29
N SER A 210 -10.83 4.09 26.52
CA SER A 210 -11.99 3.18 26.52
C SER A 210 -12.02 2.21 27.71
N GLY A 211 -10.90 2.04 28.43
CA GLY A 211 -10.79 0.99 29.44
C GLY A 211 -10.97 -0.43 28.90
N THR A 212 -10.98 -0.61 27.57
CA THR A 212 -11.18 -1.90 26.93
C THR A 212 -9.93 -2.76 27.09
N PRO A 213 -9.98 -3.88 27.79
CA PRO A 213 -8.80 -4.71 28.00
C PRO A 213 -8.32 -5.30 26.69
N GLY A 214 -7.06 -5.13 26.35
CA GLY A 214 -6.45 -6.13 25.55
C GLY A 214 -5.45 -5.74 24.47
N PHE A 215 -5.39 -4.51 23.96
CA PHE A 215 -4.47 -4.21 22.84
C PHE A 215 -3.88 -2.80 22.91
N GLU A 216 -3.42 -2.45 24.09
CA GLU A 216 -2.86 -1.15 24.40
C GLU A 216 -1.45 -1.02 23.80
N ILE A 217 -1.39 -0.68 22.52
CA ILE A 217 -0.15 -0.39 21.86
C ILE A 217 -0.10 1.10 21.46
N THR A 218 0.94 1.80 21.87
CA THR A 218 1.16 3.20 21.48
C THR A 218 1.42 3.31 19.98
N GLY A 219 1.02 4.43 19.38
CA GLY A 219 1.15 4.67 17.95
C GLY A 219 -0.04 4.17 17.12
N GLN A 220 -1.24 4.12 17.72
CA GLN A 220 -2.46 3.69 17.04
C GLN A 220 -2.73 4.54 15.79
N CYS A 221 -3.16 3.87 14.72
CA CYS A 221 -3.46 4.51 13.45
C CYS A 221 -4.71 5.40 13.55
N MET A 222 -4.56 6.67 13.16
CA MET A 222 -5.64 7.64 12.96
C MET A 222 -5.63 8.20 11.52
N LYS A 223 -4.82 7.64 10.64
CA LYS A 223 -4.66 8.11 9.26
C LYS A 223 -5.94 7.97 8.46
N TYR A 224 -6.66 6.85 8.64
CA TYR A 224 -7.88 6.55 7.91
C TYR A 224 -9.10 6.84 8.76
N ARG A 225 -10.07 7.57 8.19
CA ARG A 225 -11.32 7.92 8.86
C ARG A 225 -12.49 7.77 7.90
N VAL A 226 -13.64 7.36 8.41
CA VAL A 226 -14.89 7.38 7.64
C VAL A 226 -15.53 8.77 7.69
N GLN A 227 -16.32 9.11 6.69
CA GLN A 227 -17.09 10.35 6.66
C GLN A 227 -18.31 10.32 7.60
N ASN A 228 -18.77 9.12 7.94
CA ASN A 228 -19.92 8.91 8.82
C ASN A 228 -19.65 7.68 9.71
N HIS A 229 -19.67 7.85 11.02
CA HIS A 229 -19.39 6.83 12.02
C HIS A 229 -20.28 5.58 11.89
N ALA A 230 -21.52 5.72 11.48
CA ALA A 230 -22.45 4.60 11.30
C ALA A 230 -22.23 3.84 9.98
N SER A 231 -21.27 4.23 9.16
CA SER A 231 -21.04 3.64 7.84
C SER A 231 -19.56 3.56 7.50
N SER A 232 -19.09 2.40 7.08
CA SER A 232 -17.74 2.21 6.57
C SER A 232 -17.56 2.72 5.12
N LYS A 233 -18.48 3.54 4.63
CA LYS A 233 -18.40 4.12 3.30
C LYS A 233 -17.23 5.08 3.17
N GLY A 234 -16.61 5.04 2.03
CA GLY A 234 -15.54 5.91 1.60
C GLY A 234 -14.76 5.27 0.47
N ASP A 235 -14.11 6.09 -0.29
CA ASP A 235 -13.30 5.63 -1.42
C ASP A 235 -12.01 4.99 -0.93
N VAL A 236 -11.41 4.14 -1.76
CA VAL A 236 -10.18 3.43 -1.41
C VAL A 236 -9.03 3.92 -2.26
N LEU A 237 -8.00 4.42 -1.62
CA LEU A 237 -6.76 4.84 -2.27
C LEU A 237 -6.02 3.63 -2.83
N ILE A 238 -5.60 3.72 -4.10
CA ILE A 238 -4.77 2.69 -4.76
C ILE A 238 -3.40 3.26 -5.13
N MET A 239 -3.33 4.53 -5.52
CA MET A 239 -2.10 5.19 -5.90
C MET A 239 -2.18 6.69 -5.68
N ARG A 240 -1.13 7.29 -5.16
CA ARG A 240 -1.01 8.74 -5.02
C ARG A 240 0.35 9.27 -5.42
N LEU A 241 0.40 10.55 -5.67
CA LEU A 241 1.56 11.23 -6.26
C LEU A 241 2.82 11.12 -5.37
N GLY A 242 2.66 11.19 -4.05
CA GLY A 242 3.78 11.06 -3.11
C GLY A 242 4.55 9.75 -3.28
N GLU A 243 3.87 8.65 -3.61
CA GLU A 243 4.54 7.38 -3.89
C GLU A 243 5.49 7.48 -5.09
N MET A 244 5.08 8.18 -6.13
CA MET A 244 5.91 8.36 -7.35
C MET A 244 7.19 9.13 -7.03
N TYR A 245 7.12 10.14 -6.18
CA TYR A 245 8.31 10.85 -5.70
C TYR A 245 9.25 9.94 -4.91
N TYR A 246 8.73 9.05 -4.07
CA TYR A 246 9.57 8.10 -3.34
C TYR A 246 10.19 7.05 -4.24
N ILE A 247 9.49 6.59 -5.29
CA ILE A 247 10.06 5.67 -6.30
C ILE A 247 11.17 6.39 -7.07
N GLN A 248 10.93 7.62 -7.50
CA GLN A 248 11.93 8.42 -8.22
C GLN A 248 13.18 8.64 -7.35
N ALA A 249 13.02 9.08 -6.12
CA ALA A 249 14.13 9.36 -5.21
C ALA A 249 14.97 8.09 -4.94
N GLU A 250 14.31 6.93 -4.69
CA GLU A 250 15.02 5.67 -4.50
C GLU A 250 15.78 5.27 -5.77
N ALA A 251 15.14 5.37 -6.94
CA ALA A 251 15.75 5.01 -8.21
C ALA A 251 16.95 5.92 -8.55
N GLU A 252 16.85 7.22 -8.29
CA GLU A 252 17.95 8.18 -8.46
C GLU A 252 19.12 7.84 -7.52
N ALA A 253 18.86 7.61 -6.23
CA ALA A 253 19.89 7.27 -5.25
C ALA A 253 20.61 5.96 -5.60
N ARG A 254 19.86 4.93 -6.03
CA ARG A 254 20.41 3.63 -6.47
C ARG A 254 21.28 3.71 -7.71
N GLN A 255 21.18 4.77 -8.49
CA GLN A 255 22.03 5.04 -9.64
C GLN A 255 23.21 6.00 -9.31
N GLY A 256 23.41 6.35 -8.03
CA GLY A 256 24.44 7.32 -7.62
C GLY A 256 24.14 8.77 -7.99
N LYS A 257 22.90 9.08 -8.31
CA LYS A 257 22.41 10.44 -8.61
C LYS A 257 21.99 11.16 -7.33
N ASP A 258 22.87 11.18 -6.32
CA ASP A 258 22.53 11.61 -4.97
C ASP A 258 21.90 13.02 -4.91
N ALA A 259 22.46 13.99 -5.62
CA ALA A 259 21.93 15.36 -5.64
C ALA A 259 20.48 15.44 -6.19
N ALA A 260 20.15 14.63 -7.20
CA ALA A 260 18.79 14.54 -7.72
C ALA A 260 17.86 13.90 -6.70
N ALA A 261 18.27 12.77 -6.09
CA ALA A 261 17.52 12.06 -5.08
C ALA A 261 17.24 12.92 -3.84
N GLN A 262 18.23 13.70 -3.38
CA GLN A 262 18.09 14.67 -2.28
C GLN A 262 17.01 15.71 -2.62
N THR A 263 17.02 16.26 -3.83
CA THR A 263 16.03 17.25 -4.30
C THR A 263 14.64 16.63 -4.41
N THR A 264 14.55 15.43 -4.96
CA THR A 264 13.28 14.70 -5.10
C THR A 264 12.68 14.37 -3.73
N LEU A 265 13.49 13.87 -2.79
CA LEU A 265 13.05 13.60 -1.41
C LEU A 265 12.61 14.88 -0.71
N TYR A 266 13.40 15.96 -0.83
CA TYR A 266 13.05 17.26 -0.27
C TYR A 266 11.70 17.75 -0.78
N THR A 267 11.44 17.63 -2.07
CA THR A 267 10.19 18.09 -2.68
C THR A 267 8.96 17.47 -2.05
N VAL A 268 8.98 16.16 -1.79
CA VAL A 268 7.83 15.48 -1.19
C VAL A 268 7.77 15.68 0.33
N VAL A 269 8.90 15.57 1.05
CA VAL A 269 8.88 15.63 2.52
C VAL A 269 8.60 17.04 3.03
N LYS A 270 9.06 18.09 2.33
CA LYS A 270 8.79 19.49 2.68
C LYS A 270 7.29 19.82 2.73
N THR A 271 6.47 19.12 1.97
CA THR A 271 5.01 19.28 2.04
C THR A 271 4.39 18.62 3.27
N ARG A 272 5.08 17.69 3.92
CA ARG A 272 4.66 17.00 5.14
C ARG A 272 5.23 17.67 6.39
N ASP A 273 6.44 18.17 6.29
CA ASP A 273 7.17 18.82 7.37
C ASP A 273 7.76 20.13 6.88
N ALA A 274 7.16 21.24 7.33
CA ALA A 274 7.59 22.57 6.94
C ALA A 274 9.02 22.93 7.42
N ASP A 275 9.56 22.22 8.40
CA ASP A 275 10.92 22.42 8.92
C ASP A 275 11.94 21.46 8.30
N PHE A 276 11.49 20.56 7.41
CA PHE A 276 12.39 19.61 6.77
C PHE A 276 13.44 20.33 5.92
N VAL A 277 14.70 20.00 6.17
CA VAL A 277 15.86 20.54 5.44
C VAL A 277 16.28 19.54 4.38
N GLN A 278 16.69 20.07 3.24
CA GLN A 278 17.18 19.22 2.15
C GLN A 278 18.31 18.31 2.64
N PRO A 279 18.22 17.00 2.41
CA PRO A 279 19.25 16.05 2.81
C PRO A 279 20.60 16.35 2.18
N THR A 280 21.66 16.06 2.94
CA THR A 280 23.05 16.10 2.46
C THR A 280 23.69 14.71 2.45
N GLU A 281 22.99 13.72 2.94
CA GLU A 281 23.42 12.31 2.94
C GLU A 281 23.55 11.81 1.49
N THR A 282 24.46 10.85 1.29
CA THR A 282 24.74 10.21 0.00
C THR A 282 24.74 8.69 0.14
N GLY A 283 24.64 7.97 -0.96
CA GLY A 283 24.71 6.52 -0.99
C GLY A 283 23.68 5.84 -0.07
N ASP A 284 24.12 4.85 0.71
CA ASP A 284 23.23 4.07 1.57
C ASP A 284 22.52 4.90 2.64
N ALA A 285 23.18 5.91 3.19
CA ALA A 285 22.54 6.79 4.17
C ALA A 285 21.38 7.61 3.58
N LEU A 286 21.49 8.04 2.33
CA LEU A 286 20.40 8.69 1.61
C LEU A 286 19.25 7.71 1.33
N ILE A 287 19.58 6.49 0.91
CA ILE A 287 18.59 5.43 0.67
C ILE A 287 17.81 5.12 1.95
N GLU A 288 18.49 4.98 3.09
CA GLU A 288 17.83 4.74 4.38
C GLU A 288 16.90 5.91 4.76
N LYS A 289 17.30 7.15 4.52
CA LYS A 289 16.46 8.32 4.75
C LYS A 289 15.24 8.33 3.82
N ILE A 290 15.38 7.98 2.54
CA ILE A 290 14.26 7.81 1.60
C ILE A 290 13.28 6.75 2.12
N PHE A 291 13.80 5.59 2.57
CA PHE A 291 12.96 4.53 3.13
C PHE A 291 12.26 4.93 4.42
N LEU A 292 12.89 5.69 5.28
CA LEU A 292 12.26 6.20 6.49
C LEU A 292 10.99 6.98 6.13
N HIS A 293 11.12 7.99 5.26
CA HIS A 293 9.99 8.83 4.89
C HIS A 293 8.94 8.08 4.06
N LYS A 294 9.36 7.22 3.12
CA LYS A 294 8.47 6.35 2.33
C LYS A 294 7.63 5.44 3.22
N ARG A 295 8.24 4.79 4.21
CA ARG A 295 7.55 3.88 5.15
C ARG A 295 6.52 4.61 6.01
N LEU A 296 6.84 5.80 6.51
CA LEU A 296 5.94 6.60 7.34
C LEU A 296 4.79 7.18 6.52
N ASP A 297 5.07 7.67 5.33
CA ASP A 297 4.09 8.29 4.46
C ASP A 297 3.10 7.26 3.88
N LEU A 298 3.61 6.14 3.36
CA LEU A 298 2.82 5.12 2.67
C LEU A 298 2.39 3.95 3.58
N LEU A 299 2.44 4.11 4.90
CA LEU A 299 2.05 3.05 5.82
C LEU A 299 0.56 2.70 5.63
N PHE A 300 0.28 1.40 5.54
CA PHE A 300 -1.02 0.78 5.23
C PHE A 300 -1.55 1.02 3.79
N GLU A 301 -0.72 1.53 2.88
CA GLU A 301 -1.08 1.68 1.45
C GLU A 301 -0.66 0.46 0.59
N GLY A 302 -0.26 -0.66 1.22
CA GLY A 302 0.01 -1.93 0.55
C GLY A 302 1.41 -2.05 -0.07
N VAL A 303 2.24 -1.01 -0.07
CA VAL A 303 3.53 -1.00 -0.78
C VAL A 303 4.67 -1.67 -0.01
N ARG A 304 4.63 -1.68 1.33
CA ARG A 304 5.75 -2.13 2.17
C ARG A 304 6.11 -3.60 1.99
N PHE A 305 5.14 -4.47 1.77
CA PHE A 305 5.39 -5.89 1.53
C PHE A 305 6.31 -6.13 0.34
N PHE A 306 6.08 -5.42 -0.76
CA PHE A 306 6.91 -5.52 -1.97
C PHE A 306 8.33 -5.00 -1.72
N ASP A 307 8.48 -3.90 -0.98
CA ASP A 307 9.81 -3.40 -0.60
C ASP A 307 10.56 -4.42 0.25
N MET A 308 9.91 -5.01 1.24
CA MET A 308 10.55 -6.03 2.10
C MET A 308 10.99 -7.24 1.29
N LYS A 309 10.11 -7.74 0.43
CA LYS A 309 10.38 -8.92 -0.41
C LYS A 309 11.55 -8.68 -1.39
N ARG A 310 11.53 -7.57 -2.15
CA ARG A 310 12.58 -7.26 -3.13
C ARG A 310 13.95 -6.94 -2.52
N LEU A 311 13.94 -6.43 -1.27
CA LEU A 311 15.16 -6.05 -0.54
C LEU A 311 15.65 -7.13 0.44
N GLY A 312 14.93 -8.25 0.55
CA GLY A 312 15.26 -9.31 1.51
C GLY A 312 15.14 -8.87 2.98
N ILE A 313 14.27 -7.90 3.29
CA ILE A 313 14.11 -7.38 4.65
C ILE A 313 13.18 -8.28 5.44
N VAL A 314 13.72 -8.98 6.42
CA VAL A 314 12.94 -9.85 7.31
C VAL A 314 12.18 -8.99 8.32
N PRO A 315 10.85 -9.19 8.48
CA PRO A 315 10.07 -8.46 9.47
C PRO A 315 10.46 -8.86 10.90
N ASN A 316 10.71 -7.87 11.74
CA ASN A 316 10.94 -8.08 13.18
C ASN A 316 10.04 -7.15 14.00
N ARG A 317 8.86 -7.63 14.35
CA ARG A 317 7.90 -6.84 15.13
C ARG A 317 8.34 -6.64 16.57
N LEU A 318 8.98 -7.65 17.18
CA LEU A 318 9.36 -7.61 18.58
C LEU A 318 10.50 -6.63 18.88
N ALA A 319 11.23 -6.20 17.86
CA ALA A 319 12.22 -5.14 17.98
C ALA A 319 11.61 -3.71 18.03
N ALA A 320 10.28 -3.59 17.96
CA ALA A 320 9.62 -2.31 18.03
C ALA A 320 9.70 -1.71 19.45
N LYS A 321 10.13 -0.47 19.54
CA LYS A 321 10.18 0.31 20.80
C LYS A 321 8.82 0.42 21.48
N ASN A 322 7.72 0.24 20.73
CA ASN A 322 6.37 0.18 21.27
C ASN A 322 6.24 -0.76 22.48
N PHE A 323 6.89 -1.91 22.46
CA PHE A 323 6.84 -2.87 23.56
C PHE A 323 7.55 -2.36 24.80
N GLN A 324 8.70 -1.69 24.64
CA GLN A 324 9.40 -1.08 25.77
C GLN A 324 8.57 0.05 26.38
N ILE A 325 7.90 0.86 25.55
CA ILE A 325 7.00 1.91 26.02
C ILE A 325 5.86 1.33 26.87
N ILE A 326 5.25 0.22 26.45
CA ILE A 326 4.24 -0.48 27.27
C ILE A 326 4.81 -0.87 28.63
N LYS A 327 6.03 -1.41 28.67
CA LYS A 327 6.69 -1.81 29.91
C LYS A 327 6.91 -0.64 30.86
N ASP A 328 7.36 0.49 30.34
CA ASP A 328 7.77 1.66 31.12
C ASP A 328 6.60 2.58 31.48
N PHE A 329 5.44 2.41 30.86
CA PHE A 329 4.28 3.27 31.07
C PHE A 329 3.58 2.99 32.39
N ALA A 330 3.44 4.02 33.22
CA ALA A 330 2.84 3.91 34.55
C ALA A 330 1.28 3.96 34.55
N GLY A 331 0.65 4.16 33.38
CA GLY A 331 -0.79 4.23 33.22
C GLY A 331 -1.48 2.86 33.17
N PRO A 332 -2.83 2.83 33.06
CA PRO A 332 -3.61 1.59 33.10
C PRO A 332 -3.25 0.55 32.04
N GLY A 333 -2.68 0.99 30.92
CA GLY A 333 -2.26 0.13 29.80
C GLY A 333 -0.80 -0.30 29.82
N GLY A 334 -0.04 -0.05 30.89
CA GLY A 334 1.38 -0.29 30.96
C GLY A 334 1.84 -1.23 32.06
N GLY A 335 3.15 -1.35 32.19
CA GLY A 335 3.83 -2.17 33.18
C GLY A 335 4.22 -3.57 32.67
N GLU A 336 4.94 -4.30 33.50
CA GLU A 336 5.53 -5.61 33.15
C GLU A 336 4.49 -6.63 32.68
N THR A 337 3.33 -6.72 33.35
CA THR A 337 2.29 -7.67 32.99
C THR A 337 1.76 -7.40 31.58
N LYS A 338 1.46 -6.15 31.26
CA LYS A 338 0.97 -5.76 29.94
C LYS A 338 2.03 -5.93 28.85
N TYR A 339 3.28 -5.67 29.17
CA TYR A 339 4.39 -5.98 28.29
C TYR A 339 4.45 -7.47 27.94
N GLN A 340 4.38 -8.36 28.95
CA GLN A 340 4.42 -9.81 28.73
C GLN A 340 3.21 -10.30 27.91
N GLU A 341 2.02 -9.79 28.16
CA GLU A 341 0.82 -10.09 27.37
C GLU A 341 0.99 -9.66 25.91
N ALA A 342 1.51 -8.44 25.67
CA ALA A 342 1.74 -7.91 24.31
C ALA A 342 2.80 -8.74 23.56
N ILE A 343 3.88 -9.12 24.21
CA ILE A 343 4.92 -9.99 23.65
C ILE A 343 4.31 -11.36 23.29
N ALA A 344 3.61 -12.00 24.21
CA ALA A 344 3.00 -13.32 23.98
C ALA A 344 2.01 -13.31 22.81
N LYS A 345 1.15 -12.30 22.73
CA LYS A 345 0.21 -12.14 21.62
C LYS A 345 0.91 -11.95 20.27
N ASN A 346 1.99 -11.17 20.23
CA ASN A 346 2.74 -10.94 19.00
C ASN A 346 3.65 -12.11 18.62
N GLN A 347 4.08 -12.94 19.57
CA GLN A 347 4.78 -14.20 19.28
C GLN A 347 3.85 -15.26 18.71
N ASN A 348 2.63 -15.39 19.25
CA ASN A 348 1.73 -16.49 18.91
C ASN A 348 0.91 -16.24 17.63
N ALA A 349 0.63 -15.00 17.30
CA ALA A 349 -0.42 -14.67 16.32
C ALA A 349 -0.08 -14.97 14.86
N SER A 350 1.20 -15.14 14.46
CA SER A 350 1.53 -15.37 13.05
C SER A 350 3.01 -15.65 12.77
N PHE A 351 3.83 -15.91 13.78
CA PHE A 351 5.28 -16.06 13.59
C PHE A 351 5.67 -17.31 12.80
N GLU A 352 4.83 -18.34 12.78
CA GLU A 352 5.10 -19.54 12.00
C GLU A 352 4.99 -19.28 10.48
N THR A 353 4.13 -18.34 10.11
CA THR A 353 3.85 -18.01 8.70
C THR A 353 4.60 -16.79 8.19
N MET A 354 5.32 -16.06 9.05
CA MET A 354 6.14 -14.92 8.62
C MET A 354 7.49 -15.38 8.08
N PRO A 355 8.01 -14.72 7.03
CA PRO A 355 9.36 -14.98 6.55
C PRO A 355 10.40 -14.76 7.65
N LYS A 356 11.36 -15.70 7.78
CA LYS A 356 12.46 -15.65 8.77
C LYS A 356 13.81 -15.39 8.14
N THR A 357 13.90 -15.56 6.84
CA THR A 357 15.10 -15.28 6.03
C THR A 357 14.70 -14.60 4.73
N PRO A 358 15.62 -13.96 4.00
CA PRO A 358 15.35 -13.40 2.69
C PRO A 358 14.77 -14.41 1.69
N ASP A 359 15.16 -15.67 1.78
CA ASP A 359 14.74 -16.75 0.87
C ASP A 359 13.65 -17.65 1.46
N ASP A 360 13.00 -17.22 2.56
CA ASP A 360 11.98 -18.03 3.22
C ASP A 360 10.79 -18.29 2.29
N LYS A 361 10.32 -19.56 2.28
CA LYS A 361 9.14 -19.96 1.52
C LYS A 361 7.88 -19.14 1.86
N ASN A 362 7.79 -18.62 3.06
CA ASN A 362 6.67 -17.79 3.51
C ASN A 362 6.59 -16.42 2.82
N TRP A 363 7.56 -16.04 1.98
CA TRP A 363 7.42 -14.92 1.04
C TRP A 363 6.46 -15.22 -0.12
N GLN A 364 6.04 -16.47 -0.27
CA GLN A 364 5.14 -16.89 -1.34
C GLN A 364 3.80 -17.32 -0.76
N PHE A 365 2.73 -16.80 -1.33
CA PHE A 365 1.40 -17.27 -0.97
C PHE A 365 1.18 -18.69 -1.50
N LYS A 366 0.52 -19.52 -0.71
CA LYS A 366 0.11 -20.85 -1.15
C LYS A 366 -0.96 -20.73 -2.24
N ILE A 367 -0.83 -21.55 -3.28
CA ILE A 367 -1.86 -21.68 -4.30
C ILE A 367 -3.08 -22.35 -3.67
N PRO A 368 -4.31 -21.85 -3.90
CA PRO A 368 -5.51 -22.46 -3.36
C PRO A 368 -5.59 -23.96 -3.64
N TYR A 369 -5.95 -24.75 -2.65
CA TYR A 369 -6.01 -26.20 -2.79
C TYR A 369 -6.99 -26.64 -3.89
N SER A 370 -8.06 -25.87 -4.11
CA SER A 370 -9.01 -26.10 -5.21
C SER A 370 -8.34 -26.10 -6.58
N GLU A 371 -7.38 -25.21 -6.81
CA GLU A 371 -6.60 -25.16 -8.05
C GLU A 371 -5.69 -26.39 -8.18
N ILE A 372 -4.94 -26.72 -7.13
CA ILE A 372 -4.03 -27.89 -7.13
C ILE A 372 -4.81 -29.17 -7.40
N LYS A 373 -6.02 -29.31 -6.82
CA LYS A 373 -6.84 -30.50 -6.96
C LYS A 373 -7.31 -30.75 -8.41
N VAL A 374 -7.64 -29.68 -9.14
CA VAL A 374 -8.22 -29.81 -10.49
C VAL A 374 -7.18 -29.67 -11.61
N ASN A 375 -6.01 -29.11 -11.31
CA ASN A 375 -4.94 -28.91 -12.28
C ASN A 375 -3.63 -29.61 -11.84
N PRO A 376 -3.43 -30.89 -12.25
CA PRO A 376 -2.25 -31.66 -11.84
C PRO A 376 -0.94 -31.12 -12.41
N LEU A 377 -0.98 -30.18 -13.36
CA LEU A 377 0.20 -29.47 -13.89
C LEU A 377 0.60 -28.28 -13.03
N CYS A 378 -0.27 -27.89 -12.08
CA CYS A 378 -0.01 -26.80 -11.15
C CYS A 378 0.62 -27.38 -9.87
N GLN A 379 1.90 -27.12 -9.65
CA GLN A 379 2.60 -27.51 -8.43
C GLN A 379 2.48 -26.43 -7.36
N GLN A 380 2.34 -26.83 -6.10
CA GLN A 380 2.30 -25.92 -4.97
C GLN A 380 3.61 -25.14 -4.84
N ASN A 381 3.52 -23.91 -4.35
CA ASN A 381 4.69 -23.16 -3.89
C ASN A 381 5.35 -23.92 -2.72
N PRO A 382 6.69 -23.81 -2.58
CA PRO A 382 7.46 -24.47 -1.53
C PRO A 382 6.91 -24.22 -0.13
#